data_eabf272e01beece40c8798d25cc3919e
#
_entry.id   eabf272e01beece40c8798d25cc3919e
#
_cell.length_a   1.000
_cell.length_b   1.000
_cell.length_c   1.000
_cell.angle_alpha   90.00
_cell.angle_beta   90.00
_cell.angle_gamma   90.00
#
_symmetry.space_group_name_H-M   'P 1'
#
loop_
_entity.id
_entity.type
_entity.pdbx_description
1 polymer ?
#
loop_
_entity_poly.entity_id
_entity_poly.type
_entity_poly.pdbx_seq_one_letter_code
_entity_poly.pdbx_strand_id
1 'polypeptide(L)'
;VTYRLYDSAGKKVADAITGADGKAVFKNLSQGKYSYQEISAPSGYVVDNTKYQITITATALNITHKRTNALAKGSITVRKVDVTGSPLAGAELLLESSADGETWAEVGKITTDNTGVAKWSDLKVGVQYRVTETKAPAGYTLLTEPLFTGTLDSSNRDVTITACNNAGFILPFTGSTGFTIYILFAALA
;
A
#
# COMPACT_ATOMS: atom_id res chain seq x y z
N VAL A 1 -4.29 8.96 18.82
CA VAL A 1 -5.71 8.76 18.50
C VAL A 1 -6.50 9.97 18.95
N THR A 2 -7.43 10.46 18.12
CA THR A 2 -8.35 11.53 18.52
C THR A 2 -9.75 10.96 18.60
N TYR A 3 -10.40 11.18 19.75
CA TYR A 3 -11.80 10.84 19.98
C TYR A 3 -12.65 12.10 20.05
N ARG A 4 -13.87 12.02 19.52
CA ARG A 4 -14.89 13.06 19.61
C ARG A 4 -16.06 12.59 20.43
N LEU A 5 -16.48 13.44 21.39
CA LEU A 5 -17.64 13.22 22.22
C LEU A 5 -18.83 14.02 21.68
N TYR A 6 -20.01 13.39 21.71
CA TYR A 6 -21.29 13.96 21.33
C TYR A 6 -22.28 13.82 22.48
N ASP A 7 -23.19 14.78 22.62
CA ASP A 7 -24.35 14.72 23.53
C ASP A 7 -25.45 13.80 22.96
N SER A 8 -26.56 13.70 23.71
CA SER A 8 -27.72 12.89 23.31
C SER A 8 -28.42 13.38 22.02
N ALA A 9 -28.24 14.65 21.66
CA ALA A 9 -28.76 15.25 20.43
C ALA A 9 -27.80 15.08 19.24
N GLY A 10 -26.61 14.45 19.44
CA GLY A 10 -25.60 14.27 18.41
C GLY A 10 -24.72 15.50 18.17
N LYS A 11 -24.82 16.53 19.00
CA LYS A 11 -23.98 17.72 18.92
C LYS A 11 -22.62 17.43 19.52
N LYS A 12 -21.55 17.91 18.86
CA LYS A 12 -20.18 17.84 19.39
C LYS A 12 -20.06 18.54 20.72
N VAL A 13 -19.52 17.83 21.72
CA VAL A 13 -19.22 18.37 23.07
C VAL A 13 -17.72 18.71 23.16
N ALA A 14 -16.84 17.77 22.82
CA ALA A 14 -15.39 17.95 22.95
C ALA A 14 -14.63 16.97 22.04
N ASP A 15 -13.35 17.27 21.79
CA ASP A 15 -12.36 16.33 21.29
C ASP A 15 -11.34 16.03 22.37
N ALA A 16 -10.83 14.80 22.42
CA ALA A 16 -9.74 14.37 23.29
C ALA A 16 -8.72 13.57 22.50
N ILE A 17 -7.44 13.89 22.71
CA ILE A 17 -6.30 13.21 22.05
C ILE A 17 -5.64 12.31 23.09
N THR A 18 -5.25 11.10 22.69
CA THR A 18 -4.51 10.20 23.57
C THR A 18 -3.12 10.74 23.88
N GLY A 19 -2.77 10.76 25.17
CA GLY A 19 -1.44 11.06 25.64
C GLY A 19 -0.44 9.89 25.41
N ALA A 20 0.77 10.05 25.92
CA ALA A 20 1.80 9.01 25.87
C ALA A 20 1.42 7.73 26.61
N ASP A 21 0.50 7.81 27.58
CA ASP A 21 -0.07 6.68 28.33
C ASP A 21 -1.23 6.00 27.57
N GLY A 22 -1.53 6.42 26.34
CA GLY A 22 -2.61 5.89 25.52
C GLY A 22 -4.01 6.28 25.96
N LYS A 23 -4.18 7.26 26.90
CA LYS A 23 -5.48 7.66 27.43
C LYS A 23 -5.97 8.96 26.80
N ALA A 24 -7.22 8.97 26.34
CA ALA A 24 -7.98 10.17 26.01
C ALA A 24 -9.04 10.36 27.10
N VAL A 25 -9.14 11.55 27.67
CA VAL A 25 -10.01 11.83 28.82
C VAL A 25 -10.94 13.02 28.53
N PHE A 26 -12.22 12.79 28.67
CA PHE A 26 -13.23 13.84 28.71
C PHE A 26 -13.57 14.15 30.19
N LYS A 27 -13.46 15.40 30.58
CA LYS A 27 -13.64 15.84 31.97
C LYS A 27 -14.86 16.77 32.12
N ASN A 28 -15.35 16.92 33.36
CA ASN A 28 -16.41 17.87 33.73
C ASN A 28 -17.72 17.67 32.95
N LEU A 29 -18.07 16.40 32.68
CA LEU A 29 -19.32 16.05 32.03
C LEU A 29 -20.46 15.96 33.06
N SER A 30 -21.61 16.52 32.72
CA SER A 30 -22.84 16.35 33.51
C SER A 30 -23.38 14.94 33.38
N GLN A 31 -24.28 14.55 34.31
CA GLN A 31 -25.06 13.31 34.14
C GLN A 31 -25.86 13.35 32.83
N GLY A 32 -25.91 12.23 32.12
CA GLY A 32 -26.61 12.18 30.87
C GLY A 32 -26.10 11.08 29.95
N LYS A 33 -26.71 10.98 28.77
CA LYS A 33 -26.32 10.08 27.70
C LYS A 33 -25.39 10.79 26.72
N TYR A 34 -24.31 10.14 26.36
CA TYR A 34 -23.32 10.63 25.40
C TYR A 34 -22.97 9.51 24.42
N SER A 35 -22.33 9.88 23.32
CA SER A 35 -21.64 8.93 22.45
C SER A 35 -20.26 9.46 22.12
N TYR A 36 -19.28 8.57 21.90
CA TYR A 36 -17.98 8.95 21.41
C TYR A 36 -17.59 8.10 20.20
N GLN A 37 -16.73 8.66 19.36
CA GLN A 37 -16.23 8.05 18.13
C GLN A 37 -14.77 8.43 17.94
N GLU A 38 -13.99 7.52 17.41
CA GLU A 38 -12.67 7.84 16.92
C GLU A 38 -12.77 8.64 15.61
N ILE A 39 -12.03 9.74 15.52
CA ILE A 39 -12.00 10.59 14.32
C ILE A 39 -10.62 10.61 13.65
N SER A 40 -9.58 10.12 14.32
CA SER A 40 -8.28 9.87 13.71
C SER A 40 -7.52 8.76 14.43
N ALA A 41 -6.94 7.84 13.68
CA ALA A 41 -6.02 6.82 14.16
C ALA A 41 -4.56 7.26 13.96
N PRO A 42 -3.58 6.64 14.64
CA PRO A 42 -2.18 6.79 14.32
C PRO A 42 -1.87 6.29 12.90
N SER A 43 -0.77 6.75 12.33
CA SER A 43 -0.29 6.22 11.04
C SER A 43 -0.16 4.69 11.11
N GLY A 44 -0.57 4.00 10.05
CA GLY A 44 -0.54 2.54 9.96
C GLY A 44 -1.73 1.83 10.62
N TYR A 45 -2.72 2.57 11.16
CA TYR A 45 -3.92 1.98 11.76
C TYR A 45 -5.20 2.45 11.07
N VAL A 46 -6.24 1.63 11.15
CA VAL A 46 -7.58 1.95 10.64
C VAL A 46 -8.35 2.73 11.70
N VAL A 47 -9.03 3.82 11.29
CA VAL A 47 -9.95 4.55 12.16
C VAL A 47 -11.16 3.67 12.46
N ASP A 48 -11.51 3.53 13.75
CA ASP A 48 -12.75 2.87 14.17
C ASP A 48 -13.93 3.86 14.12
N ASN A 49 -14.70 3.80 13.05
CA ASN A 49 -15.85 4.68 12.82
C ASN A 49 -17.09 4.34 13.70
N THR A 50 -16.96 3.38 14.61
CA THR A 50 -18.07 2.99 15.50
C THR A 50 -18.38 4.09 16.51
N LYS A 51 -19.66 4.43 16.67
CA LYS A 51 -20.14 5.29 17.75
C LYS A 51 -20.48 4.44 18.97
N TYR A 52 -19.77 4.70 20.06
CA TYR A 52 -19.94 4.01 21.33
C TYR A 52 -20.78 4.85 22.27
N GLN A 53 -21.85 4.25 22.81
CA GLN A 53 -22.75 4.91 23.76
C GLN A 53 -22.19 4.81 25.18
N ILE A 54 -22.34 5.89 25.95
CA ILE A 54 -22.02 5.93 27.39
C ILE A 54 -23.15 6.68 28.12
N THR A 55 -23.36 6.31 29.38
CA THR A 55 -24.32 7.00 30.26
C THR A 55 -23.64 7.34 31.58
N ILE A 56 -23.58 8.62 31.91
CA ILE A 56 -23.06 9.11 33.20
C ILE A 56 -24.22 9.23 34.16
N THR A 57 -24.13 8.54 35.30
CA THR A 57 -25.15 8.54 36.35
C THR A 57 -24.51 8.99 37.67
N ALA A 58 -25.34 9.26 38.68
CA ALA A 58 -24.86 9.64 40.02
C ALA A 58 -23.94 8.60 40.68
N THR A 59 -24.12 7.31 40.29
CA THR A 59 -23.36 6.17 40.84
C THR A 59 -22.22 5.71 39.89
N ALA A 60 -22.18 6.21 38.65
CA ALA A 60 -21.17 5.87 37.65
C ALA A 60 -20.58 7.14 37.03
N LEU A 61 -19.75 7.84 37.83
CA LEU A 61 -19.14 9.13 37.48
C LEU A 61 -17.85 8.95 36.66
N ASN A 62 -17.17 7.80 36.81
CA ASN A 62 -15.95 7.49 36.08
C ASN A 62 -16.17 6.25 35.21
N ILE A 63 -16.15 6.44 33.89
CA ILE A 63 -16.37 5.39 32.93
C ILE A 63 -15.06 5.19 32.13
N THR A 64 -14.58 3.96 32.06
CA THR A 64 -13.39 3.62 31.28
C THR A 64 -13.74 2.58 30.22
N HIS A 65 -13.39 2.89 28.97
CA HIS A 65 -13.48 1.93 27.87
C HIS A 65 -12.09 1.66 27.29
N LYS A 66 -11.75 0.40 27.11
CA LYS A 66 -10.54 0.00 26.37
C LYS A 66 -10.90 -0.20 24.90
N ARG A 67 -10.08 0.36 24.01
CA ARG A 67 -10.21 0.21 22.56
C ARG A 67 -8.88 -0.18 21.95
N THR A 68 -8.92 -0.89 20.81
CA THR A 68 -7.75 -1.29 20.04
C THR A 68 -8.02 -0.93 18.59
N ASN A 69 -7.01 -0.39 17.90
CA ASN A 69 -7.08 -0.14 16.47
C ASN A 69 -6.53 -1.34 15.71
N ALA A 70 -7.16 -1.66 14.58
CA ALA A 70 -6.64 -2.62 13.64
C ALA A 70 -5.51 -2.00 12.81
N LEU A 71 -4.46 -2.77 12.52
CA LEU A 71 -3.43 -2.36 11.57
C LEU A 71 -4.04 -2.18 10.17
N ALA A 72 -3.70 -1.08 9.53
CA ALA A 72 -4.06 -0.87 8.14
C ALA A 72 -3.23 -1.80 7.25
N LYS A 73 -3.90 -2.39 6.27
CA LYS A 73 -3.27 -3.23 5.25
C LYS A 73 -3.50 -2.62 3.88
N GLY A 74 -2.57 -2.86 2.99
CA GLY A 74 -2.63 -2.39 1.61
C GLY A 74 -2.28 -3.47 0.60
N SER A 75 -2.21 -3.09 -0.66
CA SER A 75 -1.82 -3.97 -1.76
C SER A 75 -0.99 -3.23 -2.82
N ILE A 76 -0.12 -3.97 -3.51
CA ILE A 76 0.58 -3.51 -4.70
C ILE A 76 0.23 -4.46 -5.84
N THR A 77 -0.28 -3.91 -6.94
CA THR A 77 -0.64 -4.65 -8.14
C THR A 77 0.23 -4.15 -9.30
N VAL A 78 0.88 -5.04 -10.01
CA VAL A 78 1.58 -4.74 -11.26
C VAL A 78 0.81 -5.32 -12.42
N ARG A 79 0.58 -4.50 -13.45
CA ARG A 79 0.06 -4.90 -14.75
C ARG A 79 1.19 -4.85 -15.76
N LYS A 80 1.65 -6.00 -16.20
CA LYS A 80 2.67 -6.12 -17.24
C LYS A 80 2.02 -6.12 -18.60
N VAL A 81 2.49 -5.22 -19.45
CA VAL A 81 1.97 -5.07 -20.82
C VAL A 81 3.12 -4.89 -21.81
N ASP A 82 2.85 -5.11 -23.09
CA ASP A 82 3.72 -4.71 -24.19
C ASP A 82 3.42 -3.27 -24.64
N VAL A 83 4.13 -2.80 -25.67
CA VAL A 83 3.96 -1.46 -26.25
C VAL A 83 2.59 -1.22 -26.88
N THR A 84 1.82 -2.29 -27.15
CA THR A 84 0.44 -2.19 -27.66
C THR A 84 -0.60 -2.19 -26.54
N GLY A 85 -0.17 -2.40 -25.28
CA GLY A 85 -1.05 -2.56 -24.11
C GLY A 85 -1.54 -3.99 -23.90
N SER A 86 -1.05 -4.97 -24.67
CA SER A 86 -1.41 -6.38 -24.51
C SER A 86 -0.77 -6.97 -23.25
N PRO A 87 -1.48 -7.80 -22.46
CA PRO A 87 -0.97 -8.35 -21.21
C PRO A 87 0.18 -9.33 -21.43
N LEU A 88 1.17 -9.29 -20.54
CA LEU A 88 2.36 -10.14 -20.58
C LEU A 88 2.43 -11.07 -19.37
N ALA A 89 2.26 -12.37 -19.60
CA ALA A 89 2.46 -13.43 -18.61
C ALA A 89 3.94 -13.79 -18.46
N GLY A 90 4.31 -14.36 -17.31
CA GLY A 90 5.62 -14.97 -17.10
C GLY A 90 6.75 -14.00 -16.70
N ALA A 91 6.46 -12.72 -16.44
CA ALA A 91 7.40 -11.83 -15.77
C ALA A 91 7.54 -12.23 -14.30
N GLU A 92 8.76 -12.43 -13.80
CA GLU A 92 9.00 -12.60 -12.36
C GLU A 92 9.32 -11.26 -11.73
N LEU A 93 8.57 -10.91 -10.70
CA LEU A 93 8.66 -9.65 -10.00
C LEU A 93 9.00 -9.91 -8.52
N LEU A 94 9.97 -9.15 -8.00
CA LEU A 94 10.39 -9.17 -6.60
C LEU A 94 9.81 -7.96 -5.89
N LEU A 95 9.14 -8.19 -4.75
CA LEU A 95 8.75 -7.15 -3.80
C LEU A 95 9.72 -7.17 -2.63
N GLU A 96 10.24 -6.00 -2.29
CA GLU A 96 11.08 -5.75 -1.13
C GLU A 96 10.47 -4.65 -0.27
N SER A 97 10.80 -4.64 1.03
CA SER A 97 10.39 -3.60 1.96
C SER A 97 11.61 -2.99 2.67
N SER A 98 11.48 -1.73 3.06
CA SER A 98 12.51 -1.01 3.79
C SER A 98 11.91 -0.13 4.89
N ALA A 99 12.61 -0.02 6.02
CA ALA A 99 12.27 0.90 7.11
C ALA A 99 13.01 2.24 7.00
N ASP A 100 14.18 2.26 6.35
CA ASP A 100 15.10 3.40 6.26
C ASP A 100 15.26 3.94 4.82
N GLY A 101 14.74 3.21 3.81
CA GLY A 101 14.90 3.54 2.40
C GLY A 101 16.23 3.08 1.80
N GLU A 102 17.14 2.55 2.60
CA GLU A 102 18.48 2.13 2.19
C GLU A 102 18.64 0.60 2.22
N THR A 103 18.22 -0.03 3.31
CA THR A 103 18.29 -1.49 3.50
C THR A 103 16.97 -2.14 3.07
N TRP A 104 17.05 -3.06 2.10
CA TRP A 104 15.88 -3.72 1.52
C TRP A 104 15.82 -5.20 1.90
N ALA A 105 14.67 -5.64 2.38
CA ALA A 105 14.39 -7.02 2.72
C ALA A 105 13.33 -7.60 1.78
N GLU A 106 13.56 -8.81 1.27
CA GLU A 106 12.59 -9.51 0.43
C GLU A 106 11.30 -9.77 1.17
N VAL A 107 10.18 -9.40 0.55
CA VAL A 107 8.82 -9.73 0.98
C VAL A 107 8.31 -10.96 0.24
N GLY A 108 8.62 -11.07 -1.05
CA GLY A 108 8.30 -12.22 -1.87
C GLY A 108 8.32 -11.94 -3.37
N LYS A 109 8.28 -13.04 -4.15
CA LYS A 109 8.25 -13.01 -5.61
C LYS A 109 6.91 -13.49 -6.13
N ILE A 110 6.45 -12.87 -7.22
CA ILE A 110 5.24 -13.28 -7.95
C ILE A 110 5.54 -13.25 -9.44
N THR A 111 5.05 -14.26 -10.14
CA THR A 111 5.07 -14.31 -11.61
C THR A 111 3.74 -13.78 -12.14
N THR A 112 3.77 -12.91 -13.16
CA THR A 112 2.54 -12.41 -13.78
C THR A 112 1.75 -13.56 -14.43
N ASP A 113 0.45 -13.55 -14.20
CA ASP A 113 -0.50 -14.51 -14.74
C ASP A 113 -0.83 -14.24 -16.22
N ASN A 114 -1.75 -15.03 -16.80
CA ASN A 114 -2.18 -14.90 -18.21
C ASN A 114 -2.88 -13.55 -18.51
N THR A 115 -3.26 -12.79 -17.49
CA THR A 115 -3.80 -11.43 -17.64
C THR A 115 -2.75 -10.35 -17.44
N GLY A 116 -1.47 -10.76 -17.29
CA GLY A 116 -0.33 -9.87 -17.06
C GLY A 116 -0.29 -9.30 -15.64
N VAL A 117 -1.00 -9.91 -14.68
CA VAL A 117 -1.15 -9.34 -13.34
C VAL A 117 -0.31 -10.11 -12.31
N ALA A 118 0.37 -9.35 -11.45
CA ALA A 118 0.96 -9.81 -10.20
C ALA A 118 0.46 -8.91 -9.06
N LYS A 119 0.02 -9.51 -7.93
CA LYS A 119 -0.54 -8.76 -6.81
C LYS A 119 -0.03 -9.27 -5.46
N TRP A 120 0.51 -8.37 -4.65
CA TRP A 120 0.78 -8.59 -3.22
C TRP A 120 -0.33 -7.93 -2.40
N SER A 121 -0.87 -8.69 -1.45
CA SER A 121 -1.93 -8.24 -0.53
C SER A 121 -1.44 -8.27 0.91
N ASP A 122 -2.23 -7.71 1.83
CA ASP A 122 -1.93 -7.69 3.27
C ASP A 122 -0.61 -7.00 3.65
N LEU A 123 -0.14 -6.10 2.82
CA LEU A 123 1.07 -5.31 3.03
C LEU A 123 0.86 -4.30 4.17
N LYS A 124 1.88 -4.09 5.00
CA LYS A 124 1.83 -3.08 6.07
C LYS A 124 1.77 -1.68 5.49
N VAL A 125 0.87 -0.86 6.00
CA VAL A 125 0.84 0.58 5.74
C VAL A 125 1.88 1.27 6.63
N GLY A 126 2.49 2.36 6.15
CA GLY A 126 3.59 3.06 6.80
C GLY A 126 4.98 2.46 6.51
N VAL A 127 5.07 1.55 5.57
CA VAL A 127 6.31 0.89 5.15
C VAL A 127 6.62 1.26 3.70
N GLN A 128 7.89 1.47 3.41
CA GLN A 128 8.36 1.70 2.05
C GLN A 128 8.56 0.37 1.33
N TYR A 129 8.11 0.30 0.09
CA TYR A 129 8.21 -0.87 -0.78
C TYR A 129 8.91 -0.54 -2.09
N ARG A 130 9.58 -1.53 -2.67
CA ARG A 130 10.17 -1.50 -4.01
C ARG A 130 9.77 -2.75 -4.77
N VAL A 131 9.37 -2.58 -6.05
CA VAL A 131 9.10 -3.69 -6.97
C VAL A 131 10.11 -3.63 -8.10
N THR A 132 10.81 -4.74 -8.35
CA THR A 132 11.75 -4.90 -9.46
C THR A 132 11.38 -6.11 -10.31
N GLU A 133 11.68 -6.05 -11.60
CA GLU A 133 11.56 -7.22 -12.48
C GLU A 133 12.86 -8.03 -12.38
N THR A 134 12.76 -9.30 -11.97
CA THR A 134 13.93 -10.21 -11.87
C THR A 134 14.05 -11.12 -13.09
N LYS A 135 12.94 -11.30 -13.84
CA LYS A 135 12.92 -12.02 -15.11
C LYS A 135 11.85 -11.42 -16.01
N ALA A 136 12.24 -11.07 -17.23
CA ALA A 136 11.30 -10.58 -18.23
C ALA A 136 10.40 -11.70 -18.79
N PRO A 137 9.21 -11.35 -19.32
CA PRO A 137 8.42 -12.28 -20.12
C PRO A 137 9.24 -12.83 -21.31
N ALA A 138 8.90 -14.04 -21.76
CA ALA A 138 9.59 -14.65 -22.89
C ALA A 138 9.50 -13.76 -24.14
N GLY A 139 10.65 -13.46 -24.74
CA GLY A 139 10.76 -12.61 -25.94
C GLY A 139 10.79 -11.10 -25.65
N TYR A 140 10.89 -10.70 -24.40
CA TYR A 140 10.95 -9.29 -24.00
C TYR A 140 12.26 -8.94 -23.28
N THR A 141 12.61 -7.64 -23.28
CA THR A 141 13.81 -7.14 -22.60
C THR A 141 13.50 -6.88 -21.14
N LEU A 142 14.42 -7.28 -20.24
CA LEU A 142 14.32 -7.04 -18.80
C LEU A 142 14.33 -5.54 -18.50
N LEU A 143 13.44 -5.12 -17.62
CA LEU A 143 13.44 -3.78 -17.04
C LEU A 143 14.41 -3.74 -15.85
N THR A 144 15.46 -2.92 -15.93
CA THR A 144 16.52 -2.84 -14.93
C THR A 144 16.21 -1.85 -13.80
N GLU A 145 15.36 -0.87 -14.08
CA GLU A 145 14.93 0.11 -13.08
C GLU A 145 13.74 -0.42 -12.27
N PRO A 146 13.63 -0.03 -11.00
CA PRO A 146 12.46 -0.40 -10.20
C PRO A 146 11.16 0.07 -10.86
N LEU A 147 10.18 -0.83 -10.94
CA LEU A 147 8.83 -0.53 -11.45
C LEU A 147 8.06 0.39 -10.50
N PHE A 148 8.41 0.32 -9.23
CA PHE A 148 7.82 1.11 -8.14
C PHE A 148 8.82 1.25 -7.01
N THR A 149 8.86 2.44 -6.40
CA THR A 149 9.46 2.69 -5.09
C THR A 149 8.59 3.73 -4.39
N GLY A 150 8.07 3.39 -3.21
CA GLY A 150 7.18 4.30 -2.48
C GLY A 150 6.64 3.69 -1.19
N THR A 151 6.01 4.54 -0.39
CA THR A 151 5.39 4.16 0.89
C THR A 151 3.90 3.94 0.70
N LEU A 152 3.36 2.82 1.21
CA LEU A 152 1.93 2.66 1.36
C LEU A 152 1.48 3.45 2.59
N ASP A 153 0.53 4.35 2.44
CA ASP A 153 -0.01 5.15 3.53
C ASP A 153 -1.56 5.06 3.62
N SER A 154 -2.16 5.75 4.57
CA SER A 154 -3.61 5.69 4.78
C SER A 154 -4.43 6.25 3.61
N SER A 155 -3.85 7.12 2.77
CA SER A 155 -4.49 7.72 1.60
C SER A 155 -4.22 6.93 0.31
N ASN A 156 -3.10 6.19 0.26
CA ASN A 156 -2.66 5.42 -0.90
C ASN A 156 -2.24 3.99 -0.48
N ARG A 157 -3.22 3.21 0.00
CA ARG A 157 -2.99 1.84 0.46
C ARG A 157 -2.92 0.82 -0.65
N ASP A 158 -3.65 1.07 -1.74
CA ASP A 158 -3.78 0.15 -2.87
C ASP A 158 -3.19 0.80 -4.11
N VAL A 159 -1.98 0.37 -4.46
CA VAL A 159 -1.21 0.90 -5.58
C VAL A 159 -1.34 -0.03 -6.78
N THR A 160 -1.58 0.54 -7.96
CA THR A 160 -1.53 -0.20 -9.23
C THR A 160 -0.51 0.46 -10.16
N ILE A 161 0.42 -0.33 -10.66
CA ILE A 161 1.49 0.07 -11.57
C ILE A 161 1.27 -0.63 -12.91
N THR A 162 1.37 0.10 -14.01
CA THR A 162 1.47 -0.49 -15.34
C THR A 162 2.93 -0.43 -15.79
N ALA A 163 3.53 -1.58 -16.07
CA ALA A 163 4.91 -1.71 -16.52
C ALA A 163 4.96 -2.31 -17.92
N CYS A 164 5.55 -1.55 -18.86
CA CYS A 164 5.64 -1.92 -20.26
C CYS A 164 7.02 -2.50 -20.57
N ASN A 165 7.08 -3.69 -21.18
CA ASN A 165 8.31 -4.23 -21.76
C ASN A 165 8.33 -4.05 -23.27
N ASN A 166 9.52 -3.77 -23.78
CA ASN A 166 9.79 -3.81 -25.22
C ASN A 166 10.13 -5.23 -25.64
N ALA A 167 9.70 -5.62 -26.83
CA ALA A 167 10.12 -6.90 -27.42
C ALA A 167 11.65 -6.95 -27.53
N GLY A 168 12.24 -8.05 -27.10
CA GLY A 168 13.65 -8.30 -27.25
C GLY A 168 13.98 -8.49 -28.72
N PHE A 169 15.14 -8.00 -29.16
CA PHE A 169 15.62 -8.25 -30.50
C PHE A 169 16.15 -9.69 -30.59
N ILE A 170 15.38 -10.59 -31.18
CA ILE A 170 15.85 -11.95 -31.51
C ILE A 170 16.52 -11.88 -32.85
N LEU A 171 17.85 -11.98 -32.87
CA LEU A 171 18.57 -12.25 -34.13
C LEU A 171 18.08 -13.58 -34.71
N PRO A 172 17.59 -13.62 -35.95
CA PRO A 172 17.26 -14.90 -36.57
C PRO A 172 18.53 -15.78 -36.58
N PHE A 173 18.45 -16.94 -35.95
CA PHE A 173 19.51 -17.94 -36.05
C PHE A 173 19.45 -18.53 -37.46
N THR A 174 20.07 -17.87 -38.41
CA THR A 174 20.27 -18.46 -39.74
C THR A 174 21.45 -19.41 -39.62
N GLY A 175 21.17 -20.69 -39.34
CA GLY A 175 22.14 -21.75 -39.42
C GLY A 175 22.57 -21.93 -40.88
N SER A 176 23.53 -21.17 -41.36
CA SER A 176 24.31 -21.41 -42.57
C SER A 176 25.61 -20.62 -42.46
N THR A 177 26.69 -21.28 -42.82
CA THR A 177 28.07 -20.83 -42.85
C THR A 177 28.25 -19.52 -43.64
N GLY A 178 28.30 -18.40 -42.92
CA GLY A 178 28.62 -17.10 -43.49
C GLY A 178 28.02 -15.95 -42.68
N PHE A 179 28.79 -15.38 -41.75
CA PHE A 179 28.37 -14.19 -41.00
C PHE A 179 28.57 -12.95 -41.86
N THR A 180 27.49 -12.29 -42.27
CA THR A 180 27.53 -10.90 -42.70
C THR A 180 26.90 -10.04 -41.58
N ILE A 181 27.73 -9.32 -40.85
CA ILE A 181 27.27 -8.38 -39.84
C ILE A 181 26.96 -7.06 -40.53
N TYR A 182 25.69 -6.68 -40.61
CA TYR A 182 25.28 -5.31 -40.97
C TYR A 182 25.16 -4.50 -39.69
N ILE A 183 26.14 -3.60 -39.44
CA ILE A 183 26.01 -2.60 -38.37
C ILE A 183 25.31 -1.37 -38.97
N LEU A 184 24.04 -1.18 -38.67
CA LEU A 184 23.31 0.06 -38.98
C LEU A 184 23.59 1.08 -37.89
N PHE A 185 24.43 2.08 -38.18
CA PHE A 185 24.50 3.28 -37.38
C PHE A 185 23.33 4.17 -37.75
N ALA A 186 22.35 4.32 -36.85
CA ALA A 186 21.38 5.42 -36.93
C ALA A 186 22.09 6.71 -36.50
N ALA A 187 22.44 7.56 -37.48
CA ALA A 187 22.89 8.91 -37.21
C ALA A 187 21.67 9.72 -36.76
N LEU A 188 21.70 10.20 -35.52
CA LEU A 188 20.80 11.25 -35.04
C LEU A 188 21.21 12.57 -35.71
N ALA A 189 20.33 13.13 -36.54
CA ALA A 189 20.36 14.51 -36.95
C ALA A 189 19.45 15.34 -36.03
#